data_b3b2f4767b884a20340a530563957111
#
_entry.id   b3b2f4767b884a20340a530563957111
#
_cell.length_a   1.000
_cell.length_b   1.000
_cell.length_c   1.000
_cell.angle_alpha   90.00
_cell.angle_beta   90.00
_cell.angle_gamma   90.00
#
_symmetry.space_group_name_H-M   'P 1'
#
loop_
_entity.id
_entity.type
_entity.pdbx_description
1 polymer ?
#
loop_
_entity_poly.entity_id
_entity_poly.type
_entity_poly.pdbx_seq_one_letter_code
_entity_poly.pdbx_strand_id
1 'polypeptide(L)'
;MAFYSSYGGAGEVTGSCHLLEIGHIKILVDCGMFQGQEDELNYEAFGFNVKDLNYVILTHAHLDHIGRIPLLVKEGFDKQIICTKATYAIAKLMLKNAAGILSEKTKPLYSYKDVEKALTLFDTFLEYN
;
A
#
# COMPACT_ATOMS: atom_id res chain seq x y z
N MET A 1 16.08 -19.28 -2.27
CA MET A 1 14.86 -19.63 -3.02
C MET A 1 13.92 -18.44 -3.00
N ALA A 2 13.27 -18.14 -4.12
CA ALA A 2 12.37 -17.02 -4.23
C ALA A 2 10.94 -17.48 -4.49
N PHE A 3 9.97 -16.87 -3.83
CA PHE A 3 8.54 -17.14 -4.02
C PHE A 3 7.82 -15.86 -4.36
N TYR A 4 6.79 -15.99 -5.18
CA TYR A 4 5.91 -14.88 -5.55
C TYR A 4 4.46 -15.25 -5.24
N SER A 5 3.73 -14.32 -4.62
CA SER A 5 2.30 -14.48 -4.35
C SER A 5 1.56 -13.18 -4.72
N SER A 6 0.41 -13.31 -5.36
CA SER A 6 -0.44 -12.18 -5.68
C SER A 6 -1.60 -12.10 -4.72
N TYR A 7 -1.85 -10.90 -4.18
CA TYR A 7 -2.97 -10.62 -3.27
C TYR A 7 -3.89 -9.55 -3.83
N GLY A 8 -3.81 -9.31 -5.14
CA GLY A 8 -4.65 -8.38 -5.88
C GLY A 8 -3.96 -7.94 -7.15
N GLY A 9 -4.72 -7.51 -8.15
CA GLY A 9 -4.20 -7.07 -9.44
C GLY A 9 -3.90 -8.18 -10.43
N ALA A 10 -3.97 -9.45 -10.00
CA ALA A 10 -3.85 -10.60 -10.89
C ALA A 10 -5.20 -11.29 -10.92
N GLY A 11 -5.95 -11.14 -12.01
CA GLY A 11 -7.33 -11.61 -12.12
C GLY A 11 -8.36 -10.57 -11.69
N GLU A 12 -7.96 -9.57 -10.89
CA GLU A 12 -8.76 -8.38 -10.60
C GLU A 12 -8.22 -7.19 -11.40
N VAL A 13 -9.08 -6.20 -11.66
CA VAL A 13 -8.69 -5.00 -12.40
C VAL A 13 -7.91 -4.03 -11.54
N THR A 14 -8.21 -3.97 -10.23
CA THR A 14 -7.60 -3.03 -9.27
C THR A 14 -7.05 -3.77 -8.06
N GLY A 15 -6.51 -3.03 -7.10
CA GLY A 15 -6.01 -3.60 -5.86
C GLY A 15 -4.67 -4.30 -5.97
N SER A 16 -3.78 -3.80 -6.82
CA SER A 16 -2.45 -4.39 -7.04
C SER A 16 -1.69 -4.60 -5.73
N CYS A 17 -1.27 -5.83 -5.48
CA CYS A 17 -0.59 -6.20 -4.23
C CYS A 17 0.17 -7.51 -4.44
N HIS A 18 1.51 -7.43 -4.49
CA HIS A 18 2.35 -8.57 -4.85
C HIS A 18 3.43 -8.79 -3.80
N LEU A 19 3.51 -9.99 -3.27
CA LEU A 19 4.50 -10.36 -2.26
C LEU A 19 5.63 -11.17 -2.89
N LEU A 20 6.87 -10.71 -2.68
CA LEU A 20 8.08 -11.44 -3.03
C LEU A 20 8.77 -11.89 -1.76
N GLU A 21 9.10 -13.18 -1.69
CA GLU A 21 9.86 -13.75 -0.60
C GLU A 21 11.19 -14.26 -1.13
N ILE A 22 12.29 -13.64 -0.68
CA ILE A 22 13.65 -13.98 -1.12
C ILE A 22 14.46 -14.31 0.13
N GLY A 23 14.69 -15.63 0.38
CA GLY A 23 15.29 -16.07 1.62
C GLY A 23 14.41 -15.67 2.82
N HIS A 24 14.95 -14.87 3.71
CA HIS A 24 14.21 -14.37 4.88
C HIS A 24 13.61 -12.99 4.66
N ILE A 25 13.78 -12.41 3.46
CA ILE A 25 13.31 -11.05 3.16
C ILE A 25 11.97 -11.14 2.45
N LYS A 26 10.99 -10.37 2.96
CA LYS A 26 9.66 -10.26 2.37
C LYS A 26 9.44 -8.82 1.90
N ILE A 27 9.18 -8.69 0.61
CA ILE A 27 8.98 -7.39 -0.05
C ILE A 27 7.59 -7.36 -0.65
N LEU A 28 6.81 -6.35 -0.27
CA LEU A 28 5.50 -6.12 -0.87
C LEU A 28 5.66 -5.07 -1.98
N VAL A 29 5.25 -5.42 -3.19
CA VAL A 29 5.24 -4.50 -4.33
C VAL A 29 3.82 -4.01 -4.53
N ASP A 30 3.59 -2.76 -4.27
CA ASP A 30 2.31 -2.08 -4.25
C ASP A 30 1.35 -2.63 -3.18
N CYS A 31 0.41 -1.80 -2.78
CA CYS A 31 -0.68 -2.19 -1.89
C CYS A 31 -1.86 -1.29 -2.22
N GLY A 32 -2.54 -1.64 -3.30
CA GLY A 32 -3.57 -0.84 -3.92
C GLY A 32 -4.94 -1.00 -3.31
N MET A 33 -5.78 -0.04 -3.61
CA MET A 33 -7.18 -0.05 -3.25
C MET A 33 -7.97 -0.74 -4.36
N PHE A 34 -8.85 -1.66 -3.99
CA PHE A 34 -9.86 -2.18 -4.91
C PHE A 34 -10.89 -1.09 -5.17
N GLN A 35 -11.32 -0.95 -6.40
CA GLN A 35 -12.22 0.12 -6.83
C GLN A 35 -13.43 -0.45 -7.58
N GLY A 36 -14.50 0.36 -7.65
CA GLY A 36 -15.72 -0.04 -8.34
C GLY A 36 -16.46 -1.15 -7.64
N GLN A 37 -16.85 -2.19 -8.38
CA GLN A 37 -17.62 -3.32 -7.85
C GLN A 37 -16.82 -4.17 -6.85
N GLU A 38 -15.51 -4.03 -6.81
CA GLU A 38 -14.61 -4.80 -5.94
C GLU A 38 -14.26 -4.07 -4.66
N ASP A 39 -14.81 -2.89 -4.40
CA ASP A 39 -14.40 -2.04 -3.30
C ASP A 39 -14.60 -2.67 -1.91
N GLU A 40 -15.53 -3.64 -1.78
CA GLU A 40 -15.72 -4.38 -0.53
C GLU A 40 -14.49 -5.20 -0.12
N LEU A 41 -13.67 -5.61 -1.10
CA LEU A 41 -12.46 -6.38 -0.84
C LEU A 41 -11.44 -5.60 0.00
N ASN A 42 -11.54 -4.27 0.01
CA ASN A 42 -10.66 -3.43 0.83
C ASN A 42 -10.83 -3.70 2.33
N TYR A 43 -11.98 -4.21 2.75
CA TYR A 43 -12.29 -4.48 4.15
C TYR A 43 -11.90 -5.89 4.59
N GLU A 44 -11.43 -6.71 3.68
CA GLU A 44 -10.96 -8.05 4.02
C GLU A 44 -9.55 -7.96 4.61
N ALA A 45 -9.22 -8.90 5.51
CA ALA A 45 -7.88 -8.99 6.07
C ALA A 45 -6.85 -9.27 4.96
N PHE A 46 -5.64 -8.75 5.13
CA PHE A 46 -4.53 -9.12 4.25
C PHE A 46 -4.27 -10.62 4.36
N GLY A 47 -3.97 -11.25 3.22
CA GLY A 47 -3.70 -12.69 3.17
C GLY A 47 -2.30 -13.07 3.65
N PHE A 48 -1.54 -12.12 4.20
CA PHE A 48 -0.17 -12.29 4.70
C PHE A 48 -0.04 -11.58 6.05
N ASN A 49 1.01 -11.92 6.80
CA ASN A 49 1.29 -11.25 8.07
C ASN A 49 2.03 -9.93 7.80
N VAL A 50 1.35 -8.82 8.03
CA VAL A 50 1.89 -7.46 7.78
C VAL A 50 3.20 -7.21 8.54
N LYS A 51 3.31 -7.74 9.76
CA LYS A 51 4.50 -7.54 10.61
C LYS A 51 5.73 -8.27 10.10
N ASP A 52 5.55 -9.27 9.25
CA ASP A 52 6.67 -10.01 8.65
C ASP A 52 7.29 -9.29 7.45
N LEU A 53 6.63 -8.26 6.93
CA LEU A 53 7.15 -7.50 5.79
C LEU A 53 8.41 -6.73 6.18
N ASN A 54 9.43 -6.80 5.33
CA ASN A 54 10.68 -6.05 5.51
C ASN A 54 10.66 -4.72 4.77
N TYR A 55 10.09 -4.72 3.56
CA TYR A 55 10.02 -3.54 2.71
C TYR A 55 8.71 -3.49 1.94
N VAL A 56 8.28 -2.28 1.63
CA VAL A 56 7.23 -2.04 0.65
C VAL A 56 7.84 -1.18 -0.46
N ILE A 57 7.63 -1.58 -1.71
CA ILE A 57 8.10 -0.83 -2.88
C ILE A 57 6.87 -0.40 -3.67
N LEU A 58 6.82 0.88 -4.03
CA LEU A 58 5.73 1.42 -4.83
C LEU A 58 6.20 1.66 -6.27
N THR A 59 5.43 1.16 -7.23
CA THR A 59 5.74 1.32 -8.64
C THR A 59 5.31 2.69 -9.17
N HIS A 60 4.15 3.16 -8.73
CA HIS A 60 3.63 4.49 -9.08
C HIS A 60 2.50 4.86 -8.11
N ALA A 61 1.94 6.07 -8.24
CA ALA A 61 1.10 6.67 -7.23
C ALA A 61 -0.41 6.67 -7.53
N HIS A 62 -0.91 5.74 -8.33
CA HIS A 62 -2.36 5.57 -8.51
C HIS A 62 -2.97 4.80 -7.34
N LEU A 63 -4.21 5.11 -6.97
CA LEU A 63 -4.86 4.50 -5.82
C LEU A 63 -4.97 2.99 -5.89
N ASP A 64 -5.10 2.42 -7.08
CA ASP A 64 -5.11 0.96 -7.26
C ASP A 64 -3.74 0.30 -7.02
N HIS A 65 -2.71 1.10 -6.73
CA HIS A 65 -1.36 0.64 -6.38
C HIS A 65 -0.91 1.10 -4.99
N ILE A 66 -1.47 2.18 -4.45
CA ILE A 66 -1.04 2.73 -3.15
C ILE A 66 -2.17 2.85 -2.13
N GLY A 67 -3.41 2.70 -2.54
CA GLY A 67 -4.56 3.13 -1.74
C GLY A 67 -4.74 2.45 -0.39
N ARG A 68 -4.16 1.26 -0.17
CA ARG A 68 -4.22 0.58 1.13
C ARG A 68 -2.91 0.65 1.91
N ILE A 69 -1.97 1.49 1.49
CA ILE A 69 -0.72 1.69 2.24
C ILE A 69 -1.00 2.15 3.68
N PRO A 70 -1.87 3.14 3.93
CA PRO A 70 -2.16 3.52 5.32
C PRO A 70 -2.80 2.40 6.13
N LEU A 71 -3.52 1.48 5.49
CA LEU A 71 -4.08 0.31 6.16
C LEU A 71 -2.98 -0.64 6.63
N LEU A 72 -1.92 -0.85 5.84
CA LEU A 72 -0.75 -1.63 6.27
C LEU A 72 -0.16 -1.05 7.55
N VAL A 73 -0.01 0.27 7.60
CA VAL A 73 0.55 0.96 8.75
C VAL A 73 -0.37 0.83 9.96
N LYS A 74 -1.67 0.95 9.76
CA LYS A 74 -2.68 0.74 10.81
C LYS A 74 -2.59 -0.68 11.37
N GLU A 75 -2.30 -1.66 10.52
CA GLU A 75 -2.17 -3.09 10.90
C GLU A 75 -0.80 -3.43 11.48
N GLY A 76 0.12 -2.47 11.57
CA GLY A 76 1.38 -2.63 12.28
C GLY A 76 2.65 -2.58 11.44
N PHE A 77 2.57 -2.27 10.16
CA PHE A 77 3.79 -2.07 9.35
C PHE A 77 4.50 -0.79 9.79
N ASP A 78 5.78 -0.90 10.14
CA ASP A 78 6.58 0.22 10.67
C ASP A 78 7.98 0.31 10.04
N LYS A 79 8.16 -0.30 8.87
CA LYS A 79 9.45 -0.31 8.17
C LYS A 79 9.42 0.63 6.97
N GLN A 80 10.32 0.44 6.01
CA GLN A 80 10.47 1.39 4.91
C GLN A 80 9.49 1.16 3.76
N ILE A 81 8.96 2.27 3.24
CA ILE A 81 8.18 2.32 2.00
C ILE A 81 9.05 3.02 0.96
N ILE A 82 9.50 2.29 -0.04
CA ILE A 82 10.52 2.74 -0.99
C ILE A 82 9.87 3.14 -2.31
N CYS A 83 10.17 4.34 -2.78
CA CYS A 83 9.71 4.83 -4.07
C CYS A 83 10.57 5.99 -4.55
N THR A 84 10.27 6.54 -5.72
CA THR A 84 10.94 7.75 -6.23
C THR A 84 10.37 8.99 -5.54
N LYS A 85 11.10 10.10 -5.62
CA LYS A 85 10.63 11.40 -5.10
C LYS A 85 9.33 11.84 -5.78
N ALA A 86 9.21 11.61 -7.09
CA ALA A 86 8.00 11.96 -7.83
C ALA A 86 6.81 11.14 -7.35
N THR A 87 6.98 9.84 -7.15
CA THR A 87 5.93 8.98 -6.62
C THR A 87 5.49 9.42 -5.23
N TYR A 88 6.45 9.76 -4.36
CA TYR A 88 6.13 10.24 -3.01
C TYR A 88 5.29 11.52 -3.04
N ALA A 89 5.67 12.49 -3.87
CA ALA A 89 4.96 13.76 -3.96
C ALA A 89 3.48 13.56 -4.35
N ILE A 90 3.24 12.68 -5.33
CA ILE A 90 1.87 12.38 -5.78
C ILE A 90 1.15 11.51 -4.75
N ALA A 91 1.82 10.53 -4.17
CA ALA A 91 1.23 9.64 -3.17
C ALA A 91 0.74 10.43 -1.95
N LYS A 92 1.53 11.40 -1.50
CA LYS A 92 1.16 12.27 -0.38
C LYS A 92 -0.18 12.95 -0.64
N LEU A 93 -0.36 13.52 -1.84
CA LEU A 93 -1.59 14.19 -2.22
C LEU A 93 -2.76 13.20 -2.34
N MET A 94 -2.53 12.08 -3.02
CA MET A 94 -3.56 11.07 -3.27
C MET A 94 -4.06 10.41 -1.99
N LEU A 95 -3.15 10.08 -1.08
CA LEU A 95 -3.52 9.41 0.18
C LEU A 95 -4.25 10.35 1.14
N LYS A 96 -3.86 11.61 1.19
CA LYS A 96 -4.58 12.61 2.00
C LYS A 96 -5.99 12.82 1.46
N ASN A 97 -6.14 12.90 0.15
CA ASN A 97 -7.45 13.03 -0.49
C ASN A 97 -8.32 11.80 -0.22
N ALA A 98 -7.75 10.61 -0.33
CA ALA A 98 -8.46 9.35 -0.05
C ALA A 98 -8.96 9.29 1.39
N ALA A 99 -8.14 9.70 2.36
CA ALA A 99 -8.55 9.73 3.77
C ALA A 99 -9.72 10.69 3.99
N GLY A 100 -9.73 11.83 3.30
CA GLY A 100 -10.84 12.78 3.36
C GLY A 100 -12.15 12.18 2.86
N ILE A 101 -12.10 11.46 1.74
CA ILE A 101 -13.26 10.77 1.18
C ILE A 101 -13.73 9.66 2.12
N LEU A 102 -12.80 8.87 2.65
CA LEU A 102 -13.11 7.76 3.55
C LEU A 102 -13.71 8.24 4.88
N SER A 103 -13.37 9.45 5.33
CA SER A 103 -13.88 9.99 6.59
C SER A 103 -15.41 10.16 6.60
N GLU A 104 -16.02 10.23 5.42
CA GLU A 104 -17.48 10.34 5.28
C GLU A 104 -18.20 9.00 5.42
N LYS A 105 -17.45 7.89 5.42
CA LYS A 105 -18.03 6.56 5.56
C LYS A 105 -18.28 6.21 7.02
N THR A 106 -19.28 5.35 7.24
CA THR A 106 -19.61 4.86 8.59
C THR A 106 -18.45 4.13 9.24
N LYS A 107 -17.68 3.38 8.44
CA LYS A 107 -16.53 2.62 8.91
C LYS A 107 -15.35 2.85 7.97
N PRO A 108 -14.58 3.94 8.17
CA PRO A 108 -13.44 4.23 7.31
C PRO A 108 -12.37 3.16 7.41
N LEU A 109 -11.73 2.84 6.26
CA LEU A 109 -10.59 1.90 6.23
C LEU A 109 -9.43 2.40 7.09
N TYR A 110 -9.16 3.69 7.02
CA TYR A 110 -8.10 4.34 7.76
C TYR A 110 -8.41 5.85 7.88
N SER A 111 -7.61 6.54 8.69
CA SER A 111 -7.78 7.95 8.98
C SER A 111 -6.61 8.79 8.44
N TYR A 112 -6.72 10.12 8.55
CA TYR A 112 -5.61 11.02 8.28
C TYR A 112 -4.37 10.69 9.11
N LYS A 113 -4.58 10.26 10.36
CA LYS A 113 -3.49 9.88 11.26
C LYS A 113 -2.69 8.72 10.70
N ASP A 114 -3.38 7.73 10.12
CA ASP A 114 -2.74 6.58 9.50
C ASP A 114 -1.95 7.02 8.26
N VAL A 115 -2.49 7.95 7.47
CA VAL A 115 -1.80 8.52 6.31
C VAL A 115 -0.52 9.26 6.74
N GLU A 116 -0.62 10.12 7.74
CA GLU A 116 0.54 10.87 8.24
C GLU A 116 1.63 9.95 8.75
N LYS A 117 1.26 8.90 9.48
CA LYS A 117 2.20 7.90 9.96
C LYS A 117 2.87 7.17 8.79
N ALA A 118 2.10 6.77 7.79
CA ALA A 118 2.63 6.11 6.59
C ALA A 118 3.64 7.01 5.88
N LEU A 119 3.35 8.30 5.74
CA LEU A 119 4.24 9.24 5.06
C LEU A 119 5.60 9.38 5.74
N THR A 120 5.69 9.17 7.05
CA THR A 120 6.96 9.19 7.78
C THR A 120 7.86 7.99 7.46
N LEU A 121 7.29 6.91 6.90
CA LEU A 121 8.02 5.69 6.58
C LEU A 121 8.58 5.68 5.16
N PHE A 122 8.23 6.66 4.34
CA PHE A 122 8.69 6.74 2.95
C PHE A 122 10.19 7.04 2.89
N ASP A 123 10.88 6.30 2.02
CA ASP A 123 12.27 6.51 1.68
C ASP A 123 12.36 6.70 0.17
N THR A 124 12.85 7.85 -0.26
CA THR A 124 12.84 8.28 -1.66
C THR A 124 14.23 8.32 -2.27
N PHE A 125 15.08 7.38 -1.90
CA PHE A 125 16.44 7.31 -2.45
C PHE A 125 16.50 6.74 -3.87
N LEU A 126 15.41 6.15 -4.36
CA LEU A 126 15.35 5.66 -5.74
C LEU A 126 15.20 6.82 -6.71
N GLU A 127 16.04 6.81 -7.76
CA GLU A 127 16.00 7.82 -8.82
C GLU A 127 15.96 7.15 -10.19
N TYR A 128 15.22 7.76 -11.12
CA TYR A 128 15.26 7.37 -12.51
C TYR A 128 16.41 8.10 -13.20
N ASN A 129 17.24 7.35 -13.89
CA ASN A 129 18.32 7.92 -14.70
C ASN A 129 17.97 7.80 -16.18
#